data_783f03cceef021c994e5f612b44f83f2
#
_entry.id   783f03cceef021c994e5f612b44f83f2
#
_cell.length_a   1.000
_cell.length_b   1.000
_cell.length_c   1.000
_cell.angle_alpha   90.00
_cell.angle_beta   90.00
_cell.angle_gamma   90.00
#
_symmetry.space_group_name_H-M   'P 1'
#
loop_
_entity.id
_entity.type
_entity.pdbx_description
1 polymer ?
#
loop_
_entity_poly.entity_id
_entity_poly.type
_entity_poly.pdbx_seq_one_letter_code
_entity_poly.pdbx_strand_id
1 'polypeptide(L)'
;MCPKARTEDRISALPDAIISHILSFLPTSDAVTTCFLSNRWKNMWTLVPTVELIVLSTAWDSGGTAAYVDRYLLFRGSSNIHKFHLCCVDLDGIVGRINGWICTALRRNVVELHLEFDERDDSHEFLVLPQDLFVCKTLETLKLSLGEHVTAVAPPTSNCFPRLKSLHITFDFPKYVEQIEKLFSCCPALEDLVVDGDLGWLEENQVLNVTISAPKLKRLKIYLFAHAMTLGENKIFVNADVPSLEDLDLTENFLASYCLKGAKSLTNAKIDFSVMREEDEGHPADVLADVDRVQRLFAEISNVKHLSLVVPVLGDPHIEYQCSLPTFNHLNQLELNHLACCSWKSLTNMLKITPNLENLLFAVNIKCDAAHDEDELEHKWSPPELVPVCLSSCLKTICISGFKGGSDEMEMVEYLLEHGQLLNELKILTFDMEFDDALEVLMEIILFPRASNTCEIQCFN
;
A
#
# COMPACT_ATOMS: atom_id res chain seq x y z
N MET A 1 -16.60 5.92 64.62
CA MET A 1 -16.20 6.75 63.47
C MET A 1 -15.02 6.08 62.81
N CYS A 2 -15.19 5.38 61.67
CA CYS A 2 -14.07 4.86 60.91
C CYS A 2 -13.38 6.03 60.16
N PRO A 3 -12.05 6.14 60.23
CA PRO A 3 -11.35 7.13 59.46
C PRO A 3 -11.51 6.80 57.96
N LYS A 4 -12.14 7.73 57.20
CA LYS A 4 -12.12 7.67 55.73
C LYS A 4 -10.66 7.69 55.30
N ALA A 5 -10.15 6.56 54.77
CA ALA A 5 -8.88 6.53 54.07
C ALA A 5 -8.94 7.61 53.00
N ARG A 6 -8.14 8.66 53.15
CA ARG A 6 -7.85 9.61 52.04
C ARG A 6 -7.15 8.77 50.99
N THR A 7 -7.88 8.41 49.94
CA THR A 7 -7.27 7.87 48.73
C THR A 7 -6.39 9.01 48.16
N GLU A 8 -5.09 8.88 48.34
CA GLU A 8 -4.12 9.82 47.72
C GLU A 8 -4.34 9.81 46.21
N ASP A 9 -4.51 10.98 45.65
CA ASP A 9 -4.56 11.17 44.18
C ASP A 9 -3.17 10.96 43.59
N ARG A 10 -2.84 9.70 43.34
CA ARG A 10 -1.52 9.27 42.86
C ARG A 10 -1.25 9.74 41.42
N ILE A 11 -2.28 9.88 40.59
CA ILE A 11 -2.13 10.30 39.20
C ILE A 11 -1.77 11.77 39.13
N SER A 12 -2.45 12.63 39.88
CA SER A 12 -2.10 14.05 39.95
C SER A 12 -0.74 14.31 40.61
N ALA A 13 -0.15 13.34 41.31
CA ALA A 13 1.21 13.47 41.87
C ALA A 13 2.33 13.19 40.84
N LEU A 14 2.01 12.67 39.65
CA LEU A 14 2.99 12.38 38.60
C LEU A 14 3.62 13.67 38.06
N PRO A 15 4.89 13.64 37.57
CA PRO A 15 5.52 14.74 36.84
C PRO A 15 4.72 15.14 35.60
N ASP A 16 4.74 16.41 35.22
CA ASP A 16 4.03 16.95 34.05
C ASP A 16 4.36 16.22 32.76
N ALA A 17 5.62 15.82 32.55
CA ALA A 17 6.04 15.04 31.37
C ALA A 17 5.35 13.67 31.30
N ILE A 18 5.11 13.01 32.45
CA ILE A 18 4.42 11.72 32.47
C ILE A 18 2.93 11.93 32.22
N ILE A 19 2.31 12.94 32.82
CA ILE A 19 0.92 13.28 32.57
C ILE A 19 0.70 13.64 31.11
N SER A 20 1.55 14.47 30.52
CA SER A 20 1.50 14.84 29.10
C SER A 20 1.65 13.61 28.21
N HIS A 21 2.54 12.69 28.54
CA HIS A 21 2.70 11.44 27.81
C HIS A 21 1.46 10.53 27.90
N ILE A 22 0.86 10.41 29.09
CA ILE A 22 -0.42 9.67 29.25
C ILE A 22 -1.52 10.31 28.40
N LEU A 23 -1.63 11.63 28.42
CA LEU A 23 -2.61 12.36 27.62
C LEU A 23 -2.37 12.22 26.10
N SER A 24 -1.16 11.97 25.65
CA SER A 24 -0.85 11.79 24.24
C SER A 24 -1.45 10.51 23.61
N PHE A 25 -1.91 9.57 24.43
CA PHE A 25 -2.65 8.39 23.98
C PHE A 25 -4.16 8.60 23.85
N LEU A 26 -4.65 9.77 24.26
CA LEU A 26 -6.06 10.11 24.15
C LEU A 26 -6.33 10.96 22.90
N PRO A 27 -7.53 10.87 22.31
CA PRO A 27 -8.00 11.85 21.35
C PRO A 27 -7.86 13.28 21.91
N THR A 28 -7.57 14.26 21.08
CA THR A 28 -7.35 15.65 21.51
C THR A 28 -8.53 16.21 22.32
N SER A 29 -9.77 15.91 21.93
CA SER A 29 -10.98 16.30 22.67
C SER A 29 -10.99 15.77 24.10
N ASP A 30 -10.63 14.50 24.28
CA ASP A 30 -10.62 13.83 25.57
C ASP A 30 -9.49 14.36 26.45
N ALA A 31 -8.31 14.57 25.86
CA ALA A 31 -7.20 15.21 26.55
C ALA A 31 -7.59 16.60 27.10
N VAL A 32 -8.34 17.40 26.33
CA VAL A 32 -8.87 18.69 26.78
C VAL A 32 -9.88 18.51 27.91
N THR A 33 -10.78 17.52 27.85
CA THR A 33 -11.80 17.31 28.88
C THR A 33 -11.21 16.92 30.24
N THR A 34 -9.99 16.40 30.29
CA THR A 34 -9.28 16.14 31.55
C THR A 34 -9.05 17.39 32.40
N CYS A 35 -9.16 18.59 31.80
CA CYS A 35 -9.04 19.87 32.52
C CYS A 35 -10.06 20.03 33.67
N PHE A 36 -11.18 19.28 33.62
CA PHE A 36 -12.19 19.28 34.66
C PHE A 36 -11.83 18.42 35.89
N LEU A 37 -10.80 17.57 35.82
CA LEU A 37 -10.42 16.66 36.91
C LEU A 37 -9.89 17.41 38.13
N SER A 38 -9.03 18.40 37.95
CA SER A 38 -8.50 19.22 39.03
C SER A 38 -7.78 20.49 38.49
N ASN A 39 -7.45 21.42 39.37
CA ASN A 39 -6.67 22.60 39.02
C ASN A 39 -5.30 22.26 38.40
N ARG A 40 -4.71 21.15 38.77
CA ARG A 40 -3.46 20.66 38.20
C ARG A 40 -3.60 20.26 36.73
N TRP A 41 -4.71 19.61 36.38
CA TRP A 41 -4.98 19.10 35.05
C TRP A 41 -5.43 20.20 34.06
N LYS A 42 -5.79 21.38 34.59
CA LYS A 42 -6.39 22.47 33.81
C LYS A 42 -5.64 22.81 32.53
N ASN A 43 -4.31 22.77 32.56
CA ASN A 43 -3.45 23.14 31.43
C ASN A 43 -2.58 21.99 30.92
N MET A 44 -2.71 20.75 31.43
CA MET A 44 -1.83 19.62 31.03
C MET A 44 -1.99 19.28 29.55
N TRP A 45 -3.20 19.37 29.01
CA TRP A 45 -3.47 19.13 27.60
C TRP A 45 -2.68 20.06 26.67
N THR A 46 -2.31 21.26 27.13
CA THR A 46 -1.50 22.19 26.31
C THR A 46 -0.06 21.73 26.08
N LEU A 47 0.41 20.80 26.88
CA LEU A 47 1.77 20.21 26.80
C LEU A 47 1.81 18.95 25.95
N VAL A 48 0.65 18.38 25.57
CA VAL A 48 0.58 17.16 24.73
C VAL A 48 1.19 17.46 23.37
N PRO A 49 2.24 16.72 22.92
CA PRO A 49 2.93 17.03 21.67
C PRO A 49 2.15 16.61 20.41
N THR A 50 1.15 15.76 20.56
CA THR A 50 0.29 15.28 19.47
C THR A 50 -1.02 16.04 19.48
N VAL A 51 -1.42 16.54 18.32
CA VAL A 51 -2.67 17.29 18.12
C VAL A 51 -3.41 16.67 16.95
N GLU A 52 -4.63 16.25 17.19
CA GLU A 52 -5.55 15.72 16.19
C GLU A 52 -6.86 16.51 16.23
N LEU A 53 -7.21 17.12 15.12
CA LEU A 53 -8.37 18.01 15.00
C LEU A 53 -9.21 17.59 13.80
N ILE A 54 -10.47 17.27 14.05
CA ILE A 54 -11.43 16.90 13.00
C ILE A 54 -12.47 18.01 12.94
N VAL A 55 -12.60 18.62 11.77
CA VAL A 55 -13.58 19.67 11.49
C VAL A 55 -14.65 19.07 10.60
N LEU A 56 -15.84 18.91 11.17
CA LEU A 56 -17.03 18.47 10.44
C LEU A 56 -17.86 19.71 10.15
N SER A 57 -17.93 20.13 8.90
CA SER A 57 -18.93 21.11 8.48
C SER A 57 -20.22 20.37 8.14
N THR A 58 -21.23 20.52 8.95
CA THR A 58 -22.57 20.03 8.64
C THR A 58 -23.50 21.23 8.55
N ALA A 59 -24.53 21.15 7.75
CA ALA A 59 -25.56 22.19 7.64
C ALA A 59 -26.17 22.61 9.01
N TRP A 60 -25.93 21.83 10.05
CA TRP A 60 -26.39 22.00 11.42
C TRP A 60 -25.31 22.55 12.38
N ASP A 61 -24.03 22.49 12.01
CA ASP A 61 -22.91 23.00 12.82
C ASP A 61 -22.36 24.30 12.22
N SER A 62 -23.11 25.38 12.40
CA SER A 62 -22.78 26.74 11.93
C SER A 62 -21.42 27.25 12.45
N GLY A 63 -20.32 26.52 12.18
CA GLY A 63 -18.95 26.92 12.52
C GLY A 63 -18.49 26.55 13.92
N GLY A 64 -19.20 25.67 14.65
CA GLY A 64 -18.85 25.28 16.02
C GLY A 64 -17.54 24.52 16.10
N THR A 65 -17.30 23.55 15.22
CA THR A 65 -16.04 22.80 15.18
C THR A 65 -14.86 23.66 14.75
N ALA A 66 -15.01 24.55 13.77
CA ALA A 66 -13.98 25.50 13.38
C ALA A 66 -13.63 26.49 14.50
N ALA A 67 -14.65 26.99 15.23
CA ALA A 67 -14.43 27.83 16.39
C ALA A 67 -13.75 27.09 17.56
N TYR A 68 -14.00 25.77 17.69
CA TYR A 68 -13.29 24.95 18.65
C TYR A 68 -11.79 24.87 18.29
N VAL A 69 -11.44 24.64 17.04
CA VAL A 69 -10.03 24.61 16.59
C VAL A 69 -9.33 25.93 16.85
N ASP A 70 -9.99 27.08 16.53
CA ASP A 70 -9.44 28.40 16.81
C ASP A 70 -9.11 28.57 18.30
N ARG A 71 -10.05 28.22 19.17
CA ARG A 71 -9.87 28.33 20.62
C ARG A 71 -8.81 27.35 21.12
N TYR A 72 -8.81 26.11 20.64
CA TYR A 72 -7.83 25.11 21.02
C TYR A 72 -6.40 25.61 20.72
N LEU A 73 -6.15 26.08 19.49
CA LEU A 73 -4.84 26.58 19.10
C LEU A 73 -4.45 27.85 19.84
N LEU A 74 -5.42 28.75 20.14
CA LEU A 74 -5.19 29.97 20.91
C LEU A 74 -4.78 29.64 22.36
N PHE A 75 -5.54 28.79 23.05
CA PHE A 75 -5.31 28.48 24.47
C PHE A 75 -4.11 27.59 24.72
N ARG A 76 -3.69 26.80 23.71
CA ARG A 76 -2.48 26.01 23.78
C ARG A 76 -1.20 26.85 23.99
N GLY A 77 -1.23 28.13 23.69
CA GLY A 77 -0.08 29.02 23.83
C GLY A 77 1.03 28.70 22.83
N SER A 78 2.30 28.73 23.29
CA SER A 78 3.51 28.56 22.47
C SER A 78 4.13 27.17 22.54
N SER A 79 3.48 26.20 23.17
CA SER A 79 4.00 24.82 23.30
C SER A 79 4.25 24.18 21.93
N ASN A 80 5.38 23.49 21.80
CA ASN A 80 5.72 22.78 20.56
C ASN A 80 4.66 21.73 20.22
N ILE A 81 4.49 21.51 18.92
CA ILE A 81 3.63 20.46 18.36
C ILE A 81 4.56 19.52 17.59
N HIS A 82 4.69 18.28 18.03
CA HIS A 82 5.48 17.29 17.31
C HIS A 82 4.69 16.72 16.14
N LYS A 83 3.44 16.32 16.39
CA LYS A 83 2.53 15.77 15.38
C LYS A 83 1.27 16.61 15.32
N PHE A 84 0.91 17.02 14.11
CA PHE A 84 -0.33 17.76 13.85
C PHE A 84 -1.12 17.05 12.75
N HIS A 85 -2.32 16.61 13.09
CA HIS A 85 -3.29 16.02 12.16
C HIS A 85 -4.51 16.92 12.10
N LEU A 86 -4.84 17.39 10.92
CA LEU A 86 -6.02 18.19 10.61
C LEU A 86 -6.83 17.49 9.52
N CYS A 87 -8.03 17.06 9.86
CA CYS A 87 -9.01 16.52 8.93
C CYS A 87 -10.18 17.51 8.80
N CYS A 88 -10.47 17.95 7.60
CA CYS A 88 -11.60 18.83 7.30
C CYS A 88 -12.53 18.13 6.30
N VAL A 89 -13.74 17.83 6.74
CA VAL A 89 -14.82 17.29 5.92
C VAL A 89 -15.72 18.43 5.53
N ASP A 90 -15.62 18.91 4.30
CA ASP A 90 -16.24 20.12 3.79
C ASP A 90 -15.46 21.41 4.13
N LEU A 91 -15.11 22.16 3.10
CA LEU A 91 -14.27 23.36 3.20
C LEU A 91 -15.06 24.68 3.27
N ASP A 92 -16.37 24.64 3.02
CA ASP A 92 -17.20 25.83 2.90
C ASP A 92 -17.15 26.71 4.14
N GLY A 93 -16.78 27.96 3.94
CA GLY A 93 -16.69 28.98 4.98
C GLY A 93 -15.52 28.86 5.95
N ILE A 94 -14.62 27.88 5.80
CA ILE A 94 -13.47 27.65 6.70
C ILE A 94 -12.10 27.74 6.00
N VAL A 95 -12.03 27.80 4.68
CA VAL A 95 -10.79 27.86 3.90
C VAL A 95 -9.80 28.92 4.43
N GLY A 96 -10.29 30.12 4.72
CA GLY A 96 -9.46 31.17 5.28
C GLY A 96 -8.86 30.89 6.66
N ARG A 97 -9.46 29.99 7.45
CA ARG A 97 -8.96 29.58 8.77
C ARG A 97 -7.92 28.46 8.68
N ILE A 98 -8.09 27.53 7.75
CA ILE A 98 -7.22 26.34 7.57
C ILE A 98 -5.77 26.76 7.43
N ASN A 99 -5.48 27.75 6.57
CA ASN A 99 -4.12 28.26 6.41
C ASN A 99 -3.54 28.82 7.71
N GLY A 100 -4.36 29.50 8.52
CA GLY A 100 -3.98 29.99 9.85
C GLY A 100 -3.62 28.83 10.82
N TRP A 101 -4.37 27.75 10.79
CA TRP A 101 -4.11 26.55 11.62
C TRP A 101 -2.83 25.85 11.20
N ILE A 102 -2.63 25.64 9.89
CA ILE A 102 -1.39 25.06 9.33
C ILE A 102 -0.18 25.92 9.71
N CYS A 103 -0.22 27.23 9.45
CA CYS A 103 0.86 28.16 9.81
C CYS A 103 1.14 28.16 11.32
N THR A 104 0.12 27.98 12.15
CA THR A 104 0.29 27.88 13.61
C THR A 104 1.06 26.61 13.99
N ALA A 105 0.76 25.45 13.37
CA ALA A 105 1.50 24.22 13.58
C ALA A 105 2.96 24.34 13.10
N LEU A 106 3.19 24.93 11.93
CA LEU A 106 4.53 25.16 11.38
C LEU A 106 5.41 26.02 12.29
N ARG A 107 4.87 27.11 12.84
CA ARG A 107 5.55 27.99 13.80
C ARG A 107 5.86 27.32 15.14
N ARG A 108 5.23 26.18 15.44
CA ARG A 108 5.43 25.39 16.67
C ARG A 108 6.30 24.17 16.44
N ASN A 109 7.18 24.21 15.45
CA ASN A 109 8.19 23.21 15.15
C ASN A 109 7.61 21.80 14.87
N VAL A 110 6.53 21.74 14.10
CA VAL A 110 5.92 20.45 13.71
C VAL A 110 6.94 19.59 12.96
N VAL A 111 6.95 18.30 13.28
CA VAL A 111 7.81 17.27 12.67
C VAL A 111 7.00 16.35 11.78
N GLU A 112 5.79 16.00 12.24
CA GLU A 112 4.83 15.20 11.48
C GLU A 112 3.58 16.02 11.21
N LEU A 113 3.27 16.24 9.93
CA LEU A 113 2.09 16.97 9.50
C LEU A 113 1.21 16.07 8.64
N HIS A 114 -0.05 15.95 9.02
CA HIS A 114 -1.06 15.21 8.29
C HIS A 114 -2.25 16.12 8.02
N LEU A 115 -2.56 16.33 6.75
CA LEU A 115 -3.65 17.17 6.28
C LEU A 115 -4.56 16.34 5.39
N GLU A 116 -5.82 16.20 5.81
CA GLU A 116 -6.86 15.51 5.06
C GLU A 116 -7.97 16.50 4.75
N PHE A 117 -8.26 16.61 3.47
CA PHE A 117 -9.35 17.45 2.96
C PHE A 117 -10.28 16.55 2.16
N ASP A 118 -11.38 16.19 2.80
CA ASP A 118 -12.46 15.43 2.17
C ASP A 118 -13.58 16.41 1.80
N GLU A 119 -14.13 16.27 0.62
CA GLU A 119 -15.10 17.23 0.08
C GLU A 119 -16.41 16.56 -0.27
N ARG A 120 -17.48 17.30 -0.02
CA ARG A 120 -18.78 16.96 -0.56
C ARG A 120 -18.94 17.63 -1.92
N ASP A 121 -19.58 16.97 -2.86
CA ASP A 121 -19.78 17.37 -4.26
C ASP A 121 -20.24 18.82 -4.52
N ASP A 122 -20.72 19.52 -3.50
CA ASP A 122 -21.31 20.85 -3.62
C ASP A 122 -20.38 22.02 -3.18
N SER A 123 -19.12 21.75 -2.82
CA SER A 123 -18.19 22.82 -2.39
C SER A 123 -17.70 23.64 -3.59
N HIS A 124 -17.68 24.97 -3.44
CA HIS A 124 -17.21 25.91 -4.45
C HIS A 124 -15.94 26.67 -4.02
N GLU A 125 -15.44 26.41 -2.81
CA GLU A 125 -14.25 27.09 -2.29
C GLU A 125 -12.98 26.29 -2.59
N PHE A 126 -11.92 26.98 -3.00
CA PHE A 126 -10.62 26.37 -3.29
C PHE A 126 -9.62 26.67 -2.17
N LEU A 127 -9.01 25.62 -1.62
CA LEU A 127 -7.94 25.76 -0.65
C LEU A 127 -6.58 25.87 -1.36
N VAL A 128 -5.83 26.91 -1.03
CA VAL A 128 -4.43 27.08 -1.44
C VAL A 128 -3.53 26.85 -0.23
N LEU A 129 -2.65 25.84 -0.26
CA LEU A 129 -1.75 25.56 0.86
C LEU A 129 -0.76 26.71 1.10
N PRO A 130 -0.44 27.05 2.38
CA PRO A 130 0.43 28.16 2.69
C PRO A 130 1.88 27.93 2.24
N GLN A 131 2.52 28.98 1.72
CA GLN A 131 3.90 28.94 1.26
C GLN A 131 4.89 28.55 2.37
N ASP A 132 4.58 28.89 3.62
CA ASP A 132 5.36 28.54 4.81
C ASP A 132 5.54 27.02 4.97
N LEU A 133 4.61 26.20 4.44
CA LEU A 133 4.70 24.74 4.44
C LEU A 133 5.96 24.24 3.71
N PHE A 134 6.23 24.78 2.54
CA PHE A 134 7.31 24.31 1.67
C PHE A 134 8.71 24.67 2.20
N VAL A 135 8.81 25.71 3.02
CA VAL A 135 10.10 26.16 3.59
C VAL A 135 10.31 25.69 5.04
N CYS A 136 9.43 24.85 5.56
CA CYS A 136 9.52 24.32 6.92
C CYS A 136 10.77 23.48 7.10
N LYS A 137 11.59 23.82 8.11
CA LYS A 137 12.89 23.18 8.40
C LYS A 137 12.81 22.04 9.40
N THR A 138 11.66 21.86 10.06
CA THR A 138 11.47 20.84 11.10
C THR A 138 10.69 19.63 10.60
N LEU A 139 9.99 19.77 9.46
CA LEU A 139 9.11 18.74 8.93
C LEU A 139 9.92 17.56 8.38
N GLU A 140 9.66 16.37 8.91
CA GLU A 140 10.26 15.11 8.49
C GLU A 140 9.26 14.17 7.85
N THR A 141 7.97 14.27 8.23
CA THR A 141 6.88 13.49 7.65
C THR A 141 5.74 14.40 7.23
N LEU A 142 5.30 14.27 5.98
CA LEU A 142 4.16 14.98 5.43
C LEU A 142 3.18 13.99 4.80
N LYS A 143 1.92 14.04 5.24
CA LYS A 143 0.81 13.34 4.60
C LYS A 143 -0.20 14.36 4.12
N LEU A 144 -0.51 14.31 2.83
CA LEU A 144 -1.46 15.18 2.16
C LEU A 144 -2.52 14.34 1.47
N SER A 145 -3.77 14.44 1.91
CA SER A 145 -4.91 13.95 1.16
C SER A 145 -5.63 15.15 0.58
N LEU A 146 -5.55 15.29 -0.74
CA LEU A 146 -5.98 16.45 -1.50
C LEU A 146 -7.22 16.06 -2.31
N GLY A 147 -8.37 16.55 -1.89
CA GLY A 147 -9.61 16.45 -2.67
C GLY A 147 -9.57 17.35 -3.92
N GLU A 148 -10.64 17.35 -4.70
CA GLU A 148 -10.75 18.05 -5.99
C GLU A 148 -10.53 19.56 -5.92
N HIS A 149 -10.80 20.21 -4.78
CA HIS A 149 -10.76 21.66 -4.61
C HIS A 149 -9.51 22.19 -3.89
N VAL A 150 -8.52 21.34 -3.62
CA VAL A 150 -7.23 21.81 -3.10
C VAL A 150 -6.33 22.22 -4.25
N THR A 151 -6.18 23.51 -4.47
CA THR A 151 -5.31 24.05 -5.53
C THR A 151 -3.92 24.41 -5.01
N ALA A 152 -2.95 24.31 -5.90
CA ALA A 152 -1.57 24.77 -5.74
C ALA A 152 -0.74 24.04 -4.66
N VAL A 153 -0.35 22.84 -4.98
CA VAL A 153 0.74 22.14 -4.31
C VAL A 153 2.11 22.45 -4.97
N ALA A 154 2.16 23.44 -5.86
CA ALA A 154 3.42 23.80 -6.52
C ALA A 154 4.38 24.50 -5.55
N PRO A 155 5.52 23.88 -5.21
CA PRO A 155 6.52 24.53 -4.39
C PRO A 155 7.10 25.74 -5.13
N PRO A 156 7.36 26.85 -4.41
CA PRO A 156 7.78 28.12 -5.03
C PRO A 156 9.20 28.07 -5.60
N THR A 157 10.05 27.18 -5.12
CA THR A 157 11.48 27.08 -5.50
C THR A 157 11.99 25.67 -5.41
N SER A 158 13.18 25.42 -5.99
CA SER A 158 13.84 24.11 -6.00
C SER A 158 14.41 23.61 -4.65
N ASN A 159 14.37 24.41 -3.58
CA ASN A 159 14.92 24.06 -2.26
C ASN A 159 13.84 24.03 -1.18
N CYS A 160 12.80 23.24 -1.40
CA CYS A 160 11.75 23.04 -0.42
C CYS A 160 12.04 21.81 0.43
N PHE A 161 11.39 21.69 1.55
CA PHE A 161 11.41 20.51 2.43
C PHE A 161 12.82 19.92 2.71
N PRO A 162 13.76 20.69 3.27
CA PRO A 162 15.16 20.26 3.37
C PRO A 162 15.36 19.01 4.23
N ARG A 163 14.41 18.65 5.07
CA ARG A 163 14.47 17.52 6.01
C ARG A 163 13.38 16.47 5.82
N LEU A 164 12.51 16.65 4.83
CA LEU A 164 11.40 15.73 4.60
C LEU A 164 11.93 14.36 4.15
N LYS A 165 11.67 13.35 4.96
CA LYS A 165 12.07 11.96 4.73
C LYS A 165 10.93 11.09 4.22
N SER A 166 9.70 11.38 4.66
CA SER A 166 8.53 10.61 4.28
C SER A 166 7.45 11.53 3.73
N LEU A 167 6.99 11.24 2.53
CA LEU A 167 5.89 11.92 1.86
C LEU A 167 4.82 10.89 1.48
N HIS A 168 3.61 11.12 1.95
CA HIS A 168 2.43 10.40 1.47
C HIS A 168 1.48 11.43 0.86
N ILE A 169 1.14 11.25 -0.40
CA ILE A 169 0.23 12.12 -1.12
C ILE A 169 -0.89 11.31 -1.75
N THR A 170 -2.13 11.68 -1.41
CA THR A 170 -3.35 11.19 -2.05
C THR A 170 -3.96 12.32 -2.85
N PHE A 171 -4.30 12.07 -4.11
CA PHE A 171 -4.81 13.12 -5.00
C PHE A 171 -5.65 12.55 -6.14
N ASP A 172 -6.52 13.41 -6.69
CA ASP A 172 -7.32 13.09 -7.86
C ASP A 172 -6.58 13.52 -9.13
N PHE A 173 -6.39 12.54 -10.03
CA PHE A 173 -5.79 12.74 -11.34
C PHE A 173 -6.83 13.23 -12.36
N PRO A 174 -6.41 13.84 -13.48
CA PRO A 174 -5.04 14.20 -13.92
C PRO A 174 -4.62 15.62 -13.56
N LYS A 175 -5.43 16.35 -12.80
CA LYS A 175 -5.38 17.81 -12.57
C LYS A 175 -4.06 18.30 -11.95
N TYR A 176 -3.37 17.47 -11.18
CA TYR A 176 -2.25 17.90 -10.33
C TYR A 176 -0.88 17.33 -10.69
N VAL A 177 -0.75 16.56 -11.77
CA VAL A 177 0.49 15.84 -12.13
C VAL A 177 1.72 16.74 -12.14
N GLU A 178 1.68 17.88 -12.84
CA GLU A 178 2.84 18.79 -12.93
C GLU A 178 3.25 19.39 -11.57
N GLN A 179 2.26 19.67 -10.69
CA GLN A 179 2.52 20.22 -9.37
C GLN A 179 3.19 19.17 -8.47
N ILE A 180 2.73 17.93 -8.58
CA ILE A 180 3.23 16.79 -7.80
C ILE A 180 4.65 16.41 -8.23
N GLU A 181 4.96 16.40 -9.52
CA GLU A 181 6.33 16.20 -10.02
C GLU A 181 7.31 17.25 -9.48
N LYS A 182 6.89 18.52 -9.45
CA LYS A 182 7.67 19.60 -8.84
C LYS A 182 7.88 19.36 -7.35
N LEU A 183 6.87 18.85 -6.65
CA LEU A 183 6.96 18.51 -5.23
C LEU A 183 8.01 17.43 -4.98
N PHE A 184 8.00 16.34 -5.76
CA PHE A 184 8.98 15.26 -5.62
C PHE A 184 10.41 15.75 -5.83
N SER A 185 10.64 16.56 -6.86
CA SER A 185 11.97 17.11 -7.19
C SER A 185 12.51 18.06 -6.12
N CYS A 186 11.63 18.61 -5.27
CA CYS A 186 12.00 19.56 -4.21
C CYS A 186 12.32 18.91 -2.86
N CYS A 187 12.28 17.60 -2.75
CA CYS A 187 12.50 16.84 -1.50
C CYS A 187 13.84 16.11 -1.48
N PRO A 188 14.98 16.79 -1.26
CA PRO A 188 16.32 16.20 -1.42
C PRO A 188 16.68 15.13 -0.40
N ALA A 189 15.91 15.01 0.69
CA ALA A 189 16.14 14.05 1.77
C ALA A 189 15.11 12.92 1.77
N LEU A 190 14.27 12.81 0.73
CA LEU A 190 13.15 11.86 0.69
C LEU A 190 13.65 10.42 0.64
N GLU A 191 13.20 9.62 1.60
CA GLU A 191 13.50 8.20 1.76
C GLU A 191 12.27 7.32 1.50
N ASP A 192 11.08 7.82 1.82
CA ASP A 192 9.80 7.12 1.68
C ASP A 192 8.81 7.96 0.89
N LEU A 193 8.28 7.38 -0.20
CA LEU A 193 7.25 8.01 -1.00
C LEU A 193 6.07 7.06 -1.18
N VAL A 194 4.88 7.56 -0.81
CA VAL A 194 3.61 6.91 -1.11
C VAL A 194 2.80 7.86 -2.00
N VAL A 195 2.43 7.37 -3.16
CA VAL A 195 1.60 8.07 -4.14
C VAL A 195 0.30 7.28 -4.27
N ASP A 196 -0.81 7.91 -3.93
CA ASP A 196 -2.14 7.33 -4.02
C ASP A 196 -2.98 8.23 -4.92
N GLY A 197 -3.39 7.73 -6.07
CA GLY A 197 -4.06 8.53 -7.09
C GLY A 197 -5.31 7.85 -7.62
N ASP A 198 -6.43 8.57 -7.58
CA ASP A 198 -7.61 8.25 -8.34
C ASP A 198 -7.53 8.98 -9.69
N LEU A 199 -7.49 8.19 -10.77
CA LEU A 199 -7.41 8.74 -12.13
C LEU A 199 -8.78 9.14 -12.68
N GLY A 200 -9.85 8.81 -11.95
CA GLY A 200 -11.22 9.07 -12.37
C GLY A 200 -11.55 8.48 -13.75
N TRP A 201 -12.34 9.22 -14.51
CA TRP A 201 -12.66 8.91 -15.91
C TRP A 201 -11.58 9.49 -16.82
N LEU A 202 -10.74 8.63 -17.40
CA LEU A 202 -9.75 9.04 -18.39
C LEU A 202 -10.42 9.30 -19.74
N GLU A 203 -10.07 10.41 -20.40
CA GLU A 203 -10.51 10.68 -21.77
C GLU A 203 -9.79 9.74 -22.76
N GLU A 204 -10.47 9.40 -23.85
CA GLU A 204 -9.86 8.57 -24.92
C GLU A 204 -8.55 9.19 -25.41
N ASN A 205 -7.51 8.38 -25.56
CA ASN A 205 -6.17 8.79 -25.99
C ASN A 205 -5.40 9.71 -25.01
N GLN A 206 -5.81 9.80 -23.78
CA GLN A 206 -5.08 10.60 -22.79
C GLN A 206 -3.71 9.98 -22.49
N VAL A 207 -2.66 10.83 -22.51
CA VAL A 207 -1.31 10.44 -22.14
C VAL A 207 -0.93 11.11 -20.83
N LEU A 208 -0.64 10.33 -19.82
CA LEU A 208 -0.19 10.79 -18.51
C LEU A 208 1.26 10.37 -18.31
N ASN A 209 2.12 11.33 -17.98
CA ASN A 209 3.51 11.07 -17.62
C ASN A 209 3.72 11.51 -16.19
N VAL A 210 4.20 10.59 -15.34
CA VAL A 210 4.57 10.90 -13.96
C VAL A 210 6.07 10.71 -13.81
N THR A 211 6.78 11.76 -13.42
CA THR A 211 8.23 11.72 -13.21
C THR A 211 8.58 11.83 -11.73
N ILE A 212 9.27 10.84 -11.21
CA ILE A 212 9.75 10.80 -9.82
C ILE A 212 11.28 10.91 -9.83
N SER A 213 11.81 11.99 -9.30
CA SER A 213 13.26 12.19 -9.17
C SER A 213 13.60 12.31 -7.68
N ALA A 214 14.08 11.22 -7.08
CA ALA A 214 14.35 11.14 -5.65
C ALA A 214 15.57 10.23 -5.38
N PRO A 215 16.81 10.75 -5.45
CA PRO A 215 18.02 9.92 -5.46
C PRO A 215 18.30 9.18 -4.13
N LYS A 216 17.65 9.57 -3.04
CA LYS A 216 17.77 8.91 -1.73
C LYS A 216 16.57 8.02 -1.39
N LEU A 217 15.63 7.88 -2.31
CA LEU A 217 14.41 7.11 -2.08
C LEU A 217 14.75 5.64 -1.89
N LYS A 218 14.28 5.07 -0.78
CA LYS A 218 14.44 3.67 -0.41
C LYS A 218 13.15 2.88 -0.59
N ARG A 219 12.00 3.50 -0.31
CA ARG A 219 10.69 2.87 -0.40
C ARG A 219 9.77 3.69 -1.31
N LEU A 220 9.26 3.05 -2.35
CA LEU A 220 8.30 3.64 -3.27
C LEU A 220 7.02 2.80 -3.29
N LYS A 221 5.90 3.42 -2.96
CA LYS A 221 4.59 2.82 -3.08
C LYS A 221 3.73 3.66 -4.01
N ILE A 222 3.12 3.02 -4.98
CA ILE A 222 2.24 3.65 -5.96
C ILE A 222 0.93 2.87 -5.99
N TYR A 223 -0.16 3.55 -5.66
CA TYR A 223 -1.53 3.06 -5.70
C TYR A 223 -2.29 3.91 -6.69
N LEU A 224 -2.61 3.37 -7.87
CA LEU A 224 -3.31 4.10 -8.92
C LEU A 224 -4.57 3.35 -9.35
N PHE A 225 -5.68 4.05 -9.36
CA PHE A 225 -6.97 3.50 -9.74
C PHE A 225 -7.62 4.35 -10.84
N ALA A 226 -8.32 3.72 -11.77
CA ALA A 226 -9.09 4.37 -12.82
C ALA A 226 -10.52 3.81 -12.85
N HIS A 227 -11.49 4.68 -13.11
CA HIS A 227 -12.92 4.31 -13.11
C HIS A 227 -13.42 3.82 -14.46
N ALA A 228 -12.71 4.10 -15.56
CA ALA A 228 -13.16 3.75 -16.89
C ALA A 228 -12.40 2.58 -17.51
N MET A 229 -13.15 1.72 -18.14
CA MET A 229 -12.72 0.46 -18.75
C MET A 229 -12.21 0.58 -20.19
N THR A 230 -12.23 1.76 -20.81
CA THR A 230 -11.69 1.97 -22.16
C THR A 230 -10.18 2.25 -22.12
N LEU A 231 -9.42 1.32 -21.56
CA LEU A 231 -7.98 1.48 -21.36
C LEU A 231 -7.13 1.23 -22.62
N GLY A 232 -7.74 0.79 -23.72
CA GLY A 232 -7.03 0.37 -24.93
C GLY A 232 -6.08 1.39 -25.54
N GLU A 233 -6.31 2.69 -25.37
CA GLU A 233 -5.49 3.74 -25.96
C GLU A 233 -4.84 4.68 -24.94
N ASN A 234 -5.19 4.58 -23.65
CA ASN A 234 -4.62 5.42 -22.61
C ASN A 234 -3.18 4.99 -22.28
N LYS A 235 -2.28 5.97 -22.28
CA LYS A 235 -0.84 5.74 -22.05
C LYS A 235 -0.41 6.43 -20.78
N ILE A 236 -0.23 5.62 -19.73
CA ILE A 236 0.28 6.09 -18.44
C ILE A 236 1.73 5.64 -18.33
N PHE A 237 2.63 6.59 -18.12
CA PHE A 237 4.06 6.34 -17.97
C PHE A 237 4.53 6.84 -16.61
N VAL A 238 5.19 5.97 -15.87
CA VAL A 238 5.84 6.31 -14.61
C VAL A 238 7.36 6.19 -14.78
N ASN A 239 8.05 7.33 -14.77
CA ASN A 239 9.50 7.39 -14.91
C ASN A 239 10.11 7.73 -13.55
N ALA A 240 10.85 6.80 -12.94
CA ALA A 240 11.46 6.99 -11.64
C ALA A 240 13.00 6.91 -11.73
N ASP A 241 13.68 8.00 -11.35
CA ASP A 241 15.13 8.03 -11.14
C ASP A 241 15.41 7.84 -9.64
N VAL A 242 15.63 6.57 -9.25
CA VAL A 242 15.62 6.11 -7.86
C VAL A 242 16.76 5.13 -7.56
N PRO A 243 18.02 5.55 -7.65
CA PRO A 243 19.18 4.65 -7.55
C PRO A 243 19.33 3.94 -6.20
N SER A 244 18.72 4.46 -5.14
CA SER A 244 18.78 3.92 -3.78
C SER A 244 17.56 3.07 -3.41
N LEU A 245 16.66 2.78 -4.36
CA LEU A 245 15.41 2.07 -4.11
C LEU A 245 15.68 0.63 -3.66
N GLU A 246 15.11 0.27 -2.51
CA GLU A 246 15.21 -1.05 -1.87
C GLU A 246 13.89 -1.80 -1.93
N ASP A 247 12.75 -1.07 -1.77
CA ASP A 247 11.41 -1.62 -1.71
C ASP A 247 10.48 -0.91 -2.71
N LEU A 248 9.80 -1.69 -3.54
CA LEU A 248 8.79 -1.24 -4.51
C LEU A 248 7.45 -1.91 -4.24
N ASP A 249 6.37 -1.13 -4.15
CA ASP A 249 5.00 -1.62 -4.00
C ASP A 249 4.11 -0.92 -5.03
N LEU A 250 3.62 -1.65 -6.02
CA LEU A 250 2.76 -1.16 -7.08
C LEU A 250 1.41 -1.84 -6.98
N THR A 251 0.34 -1.05 -6.89
CA THR A 251 -1.04 -1.53 -6.93
C THR A 251 -1.83 -0.67 -7.90
N GLU A 252 -2.39 -1.29 -8.93
CA GLU A 252 -3.20 -0.59 -9.93
C GLU A 252 -4.24 -1.54 -10.54
N ASN A 253 -5.35 -0.97 -11.02
CA ASN A 253 -6.38 -1.72 -11.72
C ASN A 253 -6.28 -1.62 -13.26
N PHE A 254 -5.13 -1.20 -13.78
CA PHE A 254 -4.76 -1.11 -15.19
C PHE A 254 -3.27 -1.43 -15.33
N LEU A 255 -2.69 -1.31 -16.53
CA LEU A 255 -1.26 -1.52 -16.75
C LEU A 255 -0.57 -0.21 -17.19
N ALA A 256 0.13 0.44 -16.26
CA ALA A 256 1.01 1.56 -16.61
C ALA A 256 2.36 1.07 -17.16
N SER A 257 3.05 1.95 -17.87
CA SER A 257 4.42 1.70 -18.32
C SER A 257 5.42 2.24 -17.30
N TYR A 258 6.17 1.39 -16.66
CA TYR A 258 7.18 1.75 -15.67
C TYR A 258 8.58 1.78 -16.27
N CYS A 259 9.38 2.78 -15.87
CA CYS A 259 10.81 2.87 -16.16
C CYS A 259 11.54 3.27 -14.86
N LEU A 260 12.26 2.32 -14.24
CA LEU A 260 12.93 2.48 -12.96
C LEU A 260 14.44 2.69 -13.17
N LYS A 261 14.85 3.94 -13.44
CA LYS A 261 16.25 4.25 -13.73
C LYS A 261 17.13 4.07 -12.50
N GLY A 262 18.13 3.23 -12.62
CA GLY A 262 19.16 3.07 -11.61
C GLY A 262 18.79 2.22 -10.40
N ALA A 263 17.63 1.57 -10.36
CA ALA A 263 17.12 0.78 -9.22
C ALA A 263 17.92 -0.52 -8.96
N LYS A 264 19.26 -0.43 -8.90
CA LYS A 264 20.16 -1.59 -8.69
C LYS A 264 20.14 -2.14 -7.26
N SER A 265 19.65 -1.35 -6.32
CA SER A 265 19.54 -1.72 -4.90
C SER A 265 18.23 -2.41 -4.57
N LEU A 266 17.33 -2.56 -5.55
CA LEU A 266 16.00 -3.13 -5.33
C LEU A 266 16.09 -4.57 -4.86
N THR A 267 15.54 -4.82 -3.68
CA THR A 267 15.53 -6.13 -3.03
C THR A 267 14.16 -6.74 -2.92
N ASN A 268 13.13 -5.91 -2.74
CA ASN A 268 11.76 -6.35 -2.55
C ASN A 268 10.86 -5.67 -3.59
N ALA A 269 10.01 -6.45 -4.24
CA ALA A 269 8.97 -5.92 -5.11
C ALA A 269 7.63 -6.59 -4.80
N LYS A 270 6.58 -5.76 -4.64
CA LYS A 270 5.20 -6.19 -4.58
C LYS A 270 4.46 -5.57 -5.74
N ILE A 271 3.83 -6.41 -6.56
CA ILE A 271 3.12 -6.00 -7.76
C ILE A 271 1.71 -6.56 -7.70
N ASP A 272 0.75 -5.67 -7.70
CA ASP A 272 -0.67 -5.99 -7.70
C ASP A 272 -1.34 -5.29 -8.89
N PHE A 273 -1.60 -6.04 -9.93
CA PHE A 273 -2.36 -5.60 -11.08
C PHE A 273 -3.73 -6.26 -11.07
N SER A 274 -4.63 -5.73 -10.26
CA SER A 274 -6.03 -6.17 -10.23
C SER A 274 -6.78 -5.64 -11.46
N VAL A 275 -6.32 -6.01 -12.64
CA VAL A 275 -6.91 -5.57 -13.91
C VAL A 275 -8.29 -6.21 -14.05
N MET A 276 -9.33 -5.44 -13.84
CA MET A 276 -10.69 -5.84 -14.20
C MET A 276 -10.86 -5.61 -15.71
N ARG A 277 -10.59 -6.63 -16.52
CA ARG A 277 -11.09 -6.66 -17.90
C ARG A 277 -12.53 -7.15 -17.83
N GLU A 278 -13.47 -6.37 -18.35
CA GLU A 278 -14.76 -6.93 -18.75
C GLU A 278 -14.51 -7.92 -19.90
N GLU A 279 -15.19 -9.05 -19.88
CA GLU A 279 -14.97 -10.20 -20.78
C GLU A 279 -15.16 -9.90 -22.28
N ASP A 280 -15.47 -8.68 -22.69
CA ASP A 280 -15.75 -8.30 -24.07
C ASP A 280 -14.57 -7.59 -24.75
N GLU A 281 -13.89 -8.36 -25.62
CA GLU A 281 -13.19 -7.87 -26.80
C GLU A 281 -11.96 -6.95 -26.59
N GLY A 282 -10.91 -7.43 -25.88
CA GLY A 282 -9.59 -6.79 -25.98
C GLY A 282 -9.08 -6.81 -27.43
N HIS A 283 -8.87 -5.64 -28.04
CA HIS A 283 -8.29 -5.58 -29.39
C HIS A 283 -6.90 -6.22 -29.37
N PRO A 284 -6.47 -7.04 -30.34
CA PRO A 284 -5.16 -7.71 -30.35
C PRO A 284 -3.97 -6.76 -30.15
N ALA A 285 -4.10 -5.49 -30.55
CA ALA A 285 -3.07 -4.47 -30.34
C ALA A 285 -2.88 -4.10 -28.86
N ASP A 286 -3.94 -4.14 -28.05
CA ASP A 286 -3.90 -3.80 -26.63
C ASP A 286 -3.22 -4.90 -25.83
N VAL A 287 -3.50 -6.15 -26.17
CA VAL A 287 -2.82 -7.32 -25.57
C VAL A 287 -1.31 -7.26 -25.81
N LEU A 288 -0.87 -6.92 -27.03
CA LEU A 288 0.56 -6.78 -27.34
C LEU A 288 1.22 -5.65 -26.55
N ALA A 289 0.50 -4.54 -26.36
CA ALA A 289 1.01 -3.43 -25.55
C ALA A 289 1.15 -3.82 -24.08
N ASP A 290 0.21 -4.59 -23.54
CA ASP A 290 0.24 -5.07 -22.17
C ASP A 290 1.38 -6.09 -21.95
N VAL A 291 1.59 -7.01 -22.89
CA VAL A 291 2.75 -7.92 -22.89
C VAL A 291 4.07 -7.14 -22.80
N ASP A 292 4.24 -6.09 -23.62
CA ASP A 292 5.45 -5.27 -23.61
C ASP A 292 5.63 -4.51 -22.28
N ARG A 293 4.55 -3.99 -21.69
CA ARG A 293 4.59 -3.32 -20.38
C ARG A 293 5.00 -4.27 -19.25
N VAL A 294 4.40 -5.45 -19.21
CA VAL A 294 4.75 -6.49 -18.23
C VAL A 294 6.21 -6.92 -18.40
N GLN A 295 6.64 -7.23 -19.62
CA GLN A 295 8.03 -7.64 -19.89
C GLN A 295 9.05 -6.59 -19.44
N ARG A 296 8.79 -5.30 -19.73
CA ARG A 296 9.68 -4.21 -19.31
C ARG A 296 9.76 -4.08 -17.81
N LEU A 297 8.63 -4.08 -17.11
CA LEU A 297 8.63 -4.00 -15.66
C LEU A 297 9.38 -5.17 -15.03
N PHE A 298 9.11 -6.41 -15.50
CA PHE A 298 9.77 -7.60 -14.96
C PHE A 298 11.27 -7.60 -15.25
N ALA A 299 11.72 -7.03 -16.38
CA ALA A 299 13.14 -6.85 -16.66
C ALA A 299 13.81 -5.89 -15.66
N GLU A 300 13.14 -4.78 -15.30
CA GLU A 300 13.64 -3.81 -14.32
C GLU A 300 13.76 -4.40 -12.90
N ILE A 301 12.82 -5.27 -12.51
CA ILE A 301 12.79 -5.89 -11.18
C ILE A 301 13.46 -7.26 -11.12
N SER A 302 14.11 -7.74 -12.19
CA SER A 302 14.67 -9.11 -12.30
C SER A 302 15.74 -9.47 -11.24
N ASN A 303 16.31 -8.48 -10.57
CA ASN A 303 17.35 -8.66 -9.55
C ASN A 303 16.82 -8.73 -8.11
N VAL A 304 15.51 -8.69 -7.89
CA VAL A 304 14.94 -8.73 -6.53
C VAL A 304 15.18 -10.07 -5.84
N LYS A 305 15.19 -10.03 -4.51
CA LYS A 305 15.29 -11.22 -3.66
C LYS A 305 13.92 -11.74 -3.22
N HIS A 306 12.99 -10.81 -3.01
CA HIS A 306 11.64 -11.11 -2.60
C HIS A 306 10.67 -10.50 -3.62
N LEU A 307 9.74 -11.32 -4.14
CA LEU A 307 8.72 -10.90 -5.09
C LEU A 307 7.35 -11.39 -4.61
N SER A 308 6.43 -10.45 -4.45
CA SER A 308 5.01 -10.73 -4.19
C SER A 308 4.20 -10.27 -5.40
N LEU A 309 3.41 -11.17 -5.98
CA LEU A 309 2.59 -10.92 -7.16
C LEU A 309 1.13 -11.25 -6.88
N VAL A 310 0.23 -10.38 -7.30
CA VAL A 310 -1.18 -10.70 -7.50
C VAL A 310 -1.38 -11.03 -8.98
N VAL A 311 -1.86 -12.21 -9.28
CA VAL A 311 -1.63 -12.92 -10.55
C VAL A 311 -2.74 -12.85 -11.62
N PRO A 312 -3.81 -12.03 -11.57
CA PRO A 312 -4.80 -12.05 -12.65
C PRO A 312 -4.18 -11.82 -14.04
N VAL A 313 -3.18 -10.93 -14.13
CA VAL A 313 -2.52 -10.59 -15.41
C VAL A 313 -1.67 -11.71 -15.98
N LEU A 314 -0.98 -12.49 -15.14
CA LEU A 314 -0.17 -13.62 -15.62
C LEU A 314 -1.01 -14.84 -16.01
N GLY A 315 -2.26 -14.91 -15.55
CA GLY A 315 -3.22 -15.94 -15.90
C GLY A 315 -4.01 -15.65 -17.18
N ASP A 316 -3.88 -14.45 -17.77
CA ASP A 316 -4.50 -14.15 -19.05
C ASP A 316 -3.83 -14.99 -20.16
N PRO A 317 -4.56 -15.89 -20.85
CA PRO A 317 -3.99 -16.78 -21.87
C PRO A 317 -3.25 -16.01 -22.98
N HIS A 318 -3.73 -14.82 -23.34
CA HIS A 318 -3.13 -14.01 -24.39
C HIS A 318 -1.77 -13.43 -23.95
N ILE A 319 -1.65 -13.02 -22.70
CA ILE A 319 -0.38 -12.52 -22.13
C ILE A 319 0.58 -13.69 -21.91
N GLU A 320 0.09 -14.81 -21.40
CA GLU A 320 0.89 -15.96 -21.07
C GLU A 320 1.62 -16.57 -22.28
N TYR A 321 0.95 -16.72 -23.43
CA TYR A 321 1.55 -17.29 -24.64
C TYR A 321 2.57 -16.38 -25.31
N GLN A 322 2.52 -15.07 -25.09
CA GLN A 322 3.35 -14.10 -25.80
C GLN A 322 4.42 -13.46 -24.90
N CYS A 323 4.29 -13.58 -23.57
CA CYS A 323 5.19 -12.95 -22.63
C CYS A 323 6.43 -13.82 -22.36
N SER A 324 7.61 -13.34 -22.77
CA SER A 324 8.88 -13.93 -22.39
C SER A 324 9.45 -13.22 -21.17
N LEU A 325 9.17 -13.75 -19.97
CA LEU A 325 9.66 -13.16 -18.73
C LEU A 325 11.16 -13.43 -18.52
N PRO A 326 11.90 -12.50 -17.90
CA PRO A 326 13.31 -12.69 -17.57
C PRO A 326 13.49 -13.74 -16.47
N THR A 327 14.68 -14.33 -16.39
CA THR A 327 15.05 -15.22 -15.28
C THR A 327 15.41 -14.44 -14.05
N PHE A 328 14.81 -14.77 -12.90
CA PHE A 328 15.05 -14.16 -11.60
C PHE A 328 16.14 -14.91 -10.82
N ASN A 329 17.40 -14.67 -11.17
CA ASN A 329 18.53 -15.42 -10.62
C ASN A 329 18.82 -15.14 -9.12
N HIS A 330 18.30 -14.05 -8.58
CA HIS A 330 18.51 -13.64 -7.19
C HIS A 330 17.30 -13.85 -6.29
N LEU A 331 16.17 -14.31 -6.87
CA LEU A 331 14.95 -14.48 -6.12
C LEU A 331 15.05 -15.73 -5.23
N ASN A 332 14.84 -15.51 -3.93
CA ASN A 332 14.81 -16.56 -2.93
C ASN A 332 13.44 -16.73 -2.26
N GLN A 333 12.55 -15.72 -2.38
CA GLN A 333 11.18 -15.79 -1.89
C GLN A 333 10.21 -15.31 -2.97
N LEU A 334 9.22 -16.14 -3.29
CA LEU A 334 8.13 -15.83 -4.20
C LEU A 334 6.80 -16.00 -3.47
N GLU A 335 5.97 -14.98 -3.56
CA GLU A 335 4.61 -14.98 -3.06
C GLU A 335 3.65 -14.72 -4.21
N LEU A 336 2.70 -15.64 -4.44
CA LEU A 336 1.69 -15.55 -5.48
C LEU A 336 0.31 -15.48 -4.82
N ASN A 337 -0.33 -14.32 -4.90
CA ASN A 337 -1.64 -14.09 -4.31
C ASN A 337 -2.75 -14.24 -5.36
N HIS A 338 -3.90 -14.75 -4.92
CA HIS A 338 -5.09 -14.91 -5.76
C HIS A 338 -4.89 -15.79 -7.01
N LEU A 339 -4.22 -16.95 -6.86
CA LEU A 339 -4.22 -17.96 -7.91
C LEU A 339 -5.64 -18.52 -8.10
N ALA A 340 -6.24 -18.21 -9.24
CA ALA A 340 -7.49 -18.84 -9.67
C ALA A 340 -7.22 -20.26 -10.21
N CYS A 341 -8.24 -21.09 -10.36
CA CYS A 341 -8.12 -22.43 -10.94
C CYS A 341 -7.49 -22.45 -12.36
N CYS A 342 -7.65 -21.39 -13.13
CA CYS A 342 -7.05 -21.20 -14.45
C CYS A 342 -5.58 -20.72 -14.41
N SER A 343 -5.02 -20.43 -13.24
CA SER A 343 -3.67 -19.87 -13.09
C SER A 343 -2.58 -20.86 -12.72
N TRP A 344 -2.85 -22.19 -12.75
CA TRP A 344 -1.84 -23.20 -12.44
C TRP A 344 -0.61 -23.13 -13.36
N LYS A 345 -0.83 -22.77 -14.60
CA LYS A 345 0.23 -22.60 -15.59
C LYS A 345 1.14 -21.41 -15.24
N SER A 346 0.59 -20.34 -14.68
CA SER A 346 1.36 -19.20 -14.17
C SER A 346 2.30 -19.63 -13.03
N LEU A 347 1.83 -20.47 -12.10
CA LEU A 347 2.69 -21.04 -11.05
C LEU A 347 3.86 -21.82 -11.67
N THR A 348 3.58 -22.73 -12.60
CA THR A 348 4.65 -23.52 -13.25
C THR A 348 5.61 -22.67 -14.06
N ASN A 349 5.15 -21.64 -14.74
CA ASN A 349 5.99 -20.71 -15.49
C ASN A 349 6.87 -19.86 -14.56
N MET A 350 6.35 -19.41 -13.42
CA MET A 350 7.15 -18.70 -12.42
C MET A 350 8.24 -19.60 -11.83
N LEU A 351 7.94 -20.87 -11.52
CA LEU A 351 8.95 -21.83 -11.02
C LEU A 351 10.07 -22.10 -12.04
N LYS A 352 9.78 -22.08 -13.36
CA LYS A 352 10.79 -22.26 -14.42
C LYS A 352 11.81 -21.11 -14.46
N ILE A 353 11.37 -19.87 -14.19
CA ILE A 353 12.22 -18.69 -14.29
C ILE A 353 12.86 -18.28 -12.96
N THR A 354 12.64 -19.04 -11.87
CA THR A 354 13.16 -18.77 -10.53
C THR A 354 14.07 -19.91 -10.03
N PRO A 355 15.25 -20.12 -10.63
CA PRO A 355 16.06 -21.32 -10.39
C PRO A 355 16.62 -21.41 -8.96
N ASN A 356 16.74 -20.29 -8.24
CA ASN A 356 17.33 -20.24 -6.89
C ASN A 356 16.27 -19.97 -5.78
N LEU A 357 15.00 -20.30 -6.08
CA LEU A 357 13.90 -20.07 -5.13
C LEU A 357 14.03 -21.01 -3.92
N GLU A 358 14.00 -20.42 -2.72
CA GLU A 358 14.05 -21.16 -1.45
C GLU A 358 12.69 -21.26 -0.77
N ASN A 359 11.85 -20.22 -0.91
CA ASN A 359 10.58 -20.13 -0.23
C ASN A 359 9.47 -19.76 -1.24
N LEU A 360 8.46 -20.59 -1.31
CA LEU A 360 7.29 -20.41 -2.15
C LEU A 360 6.05 -20.26 -1.27
N LEU A 361 5.35 -19.14 -1.40
CA LEU A 361 4.06 -18.91 -0.76
C LEU A 361 3.03 -18.66 -1.86
N PHE A 362 1.88 -19.28 -1.77
CA PHE A 362 0.78 -18.95 -2.68
C PHE A 362 -0.60 -19.13 -2.05
N ALA A 363 -1.53 -18.28 -2.47
CA ALA A 363 -2.91 -18.31 -2.04
C ALA A 363 -3.81 -18.76 -3.19
N VAL A 364 -4.55 -19.84 -2.97
CA VAL A 364 -5.52 -20.37 -3.92
C VAL A 364 -6.87 -19.72 -3.65
N ASN A 365 -7.44 -19.06 -4.66
CA ASN A 365 -8.79 -18.52 -4.60
C ASN A 365 -9.66 -19.24 -5.64
N ILE A 366 -10.51 -20.16 -5.18
CA ILE A 366 -11.31 -21.06 -6.06
C ILE A 366 -12.54 -20.37 -6.66
N LYS A 367 -12.81 -19.14 -6.33
CA LYS A 367 -13.91 -18.42 -7.00
C LYS A 367 -13.49 -17.99 -8.39
N CYS A 368 -13.62 -18.90 -9.35
CA CYS A 368 -13.74 -18.54 -10.73
C CYS A 368 -15.19 -18.05 -10.92
N ASP A 369 -15.41 -16.72 -10.83
CA ASP A 369 -16.73 -16.12 -11.03
C ASP A 369 -17.13 -16.07 -12.52
N ALA A 370 -16.24 -16.49 -13.42
CA ALA A 370 -16.53 -16.60 -14.83
C ALA A 370 -17.45 -17.80 -15.09
N ALA A 371 -18.59 -17.54 -15.68
CA ALA A 371 -19.44 -18.55 -16.31
C ALA A 371 -18.66 -19.12 -17.51
N HIS A 372 -17.66 -19.97 -17.23
CA HIS A 372 -16.87 -20.60 -18.30
C HIS A 372 -17.72 -21.68 -18.95
N ASP A 373 -18.23 -21.35 -20.14
CA ASP A 373 -18.79 -22.32 -21.07
C ASP A 373 -17.69 -23.25 -21.58
N GLU A 374 -17.84 -24.53 -21.26
CA GLU A 374 -17.51 -25.74 -22.04
C GLU A 374 -16.03 -26.18 -22.24
N ASP A 375 -14.97 -25.43 -21.95
CA ASP A 375 -13.62 -25.95 -22.06
C ASP A 375 -12.98 -26.32 -20.69
N GLU A 376 -13.42 -27.42 -20.09
CA GLU A 376 -12.87 -28.02 -18.83
C GLU A 376 -11.35 -28.26 -18.87
N LEU A 377 -10.71 -28.27 -20.04
CA LEU A 377 -9.31 -28.61 -20.22
C LEU A 377 -8.32 -27.49 -19.85
N GLU A 378 -8.72 -26.23 -19.91
CA GLU A 378 -7.85 -25.09 -19.58
C GLU A 378 -7.70 -24.86 -18.06
N HIS A 379 -8.62 -25.40 -17.27
CA HIS A 379 -8.66 -25.21 -15.82
C HIS A 379 -7.93 -26.32 -15.05
N LYS A 380 -7.48 -27.37 -15.74
CA LYS A 380 -6.89 -28.54 -15.11
C LYS A 380 -5.40 -28.35 -14.85
N TRP A 381 -4.97 -28.75 -13.64
CA TRP A 381 -3.54 -28.88 -13.36
C TRP A 381 -2.88 -29.83 -14.37
N SER A 382 -1.75 -29.42 -14.90
CA SER A 382 -0.90 -30.28 -15.69
C SER A 382 0.56 -30.09 -15.29
N PRO A 383 1.29 -31.17 -14.99
CA PRO A 383 2.69 -31.08 -14.61
C PRO A 383 3.51 -30.47 -15.76
N PRO A 384 4.54 -29.64 -15.47
CA PRO A 384 5.42 -29.11 -16.49
C PRO A 384 6.22 -30.23 -17.17
N GLU A 385 6.53 -30.11 -18.48
CA GLU A 385 7.32 -31.06 -19.22
C GLU A 385 8.71 -31.35 -18.62
N LEU A 386 9.31 -30.34 -18.02
CA LEU A 386 10.59 -30.41 -17.31
C LEU A 386 10.41 -29.95 -15.86
N VAL A 387 10.97 -30.72 -14.94
CA VAL A 387 10.96 -30.34 -13.52
C VAL A 387 11.72 -29.01 -13.31
N PRO A 388 11.10 -27.98 -12.71
CA PRO A 388 11.77 -26.73 -12.41
C PRO A 388 13.03 -26.95 -11.55
N VAL A 389 14.11 -26.26 -11.89
CA VAL A 389 15.42 -26.43 -11.24
C VAL A 389 15.33 -26.18 -9.73
N CYS A 390 14.56 -25.19 -9.29
CA CYS A 390 14.41 -24.86 -7.88
C CYS A 390 13.86 -26.01 -7.04
N LEU A 391 12.93 -26.84 -7.57
CA LEU A 391 12.38 -28.01 -6.86
C LEU A 391 13.47 -29.05 -6.52
N SER A 392 14.41 -29.28 -7.43
CA SER A 392 15.46 -30.26 -7.22
C SER A 392 16.68 -29.73 -6.48
N SER A 393 16.87 -28.40 -6.38
CA SER A 393 18.15 -27.82 -5.94
C SER A 393 18.10 -26.86 -4.76
N CYS A 394 16.99 -26.11 -4.56
CA CYS A 394 16.98 -24.96 -3.65
C CYS A 394 15.74 -24.84 -2.78
N LEU A 395 14.57 -25.32 -3.22
CA LEU A 395 13.30 -25.04 -2.54
C LEU A 395 13.23 -25.78 -1.19
N LYS A 396 13.06 -25.00 -0.11
CA LYS A 396 13.07 -25.47 1.28
C LYS A 396 11.70 -25.43 1.92
N THR A 397 10.89 -24.40 1.60
CA THR A 397 9.57 -24.21 2.23
C THR A 397 8.51 -23.90 1.19
N ILE A 398 7.34 -24.53 1.36
CA ILE A 398 6.13 -24.21 0.60
C ILE A 398 5.03 -23.88 1.59
N CYS A 399 4.32 -22.79 1.38
CA CYS A 399 3.13 -22.41 2.14
C CYS A 399 1.95 -22.18 1.18
N ILE A 400 0.88 -22.95 1.35
CA ILE A 400 -0.33 -22.88 0.53
C ILE A 400 -1.45 -22.40 1.41
N SER A 401 -2.11 -21.29 1.04
CA SER A 401 -3.27 -20.77 1.74
C SER A 401 -4.53 -20.85 0.89
N GLY A 402 -5.69 -20.98 1.54
CA GLY A 402 -6.98 -21.15 0.87
C GLY A 402 -7.19 -22.52 0.23
N PHE A 403 -6.42 -23.53 0.64
CA PHE A 403 -6.50 -24.88 0.13
C PHE A 403 -7.84 -25.55 0.47
N LYS A 404 -8.45 -26.22 -0.51
CA LYS A 404 -9.76 -26.87 -0.38
C LYS A 404 -9.75 -28.37 -0.66
N GLY A 405 -8.60 -28.94 -1.03
CA GLY A 405 -8.47 -30.36 -1.32
C GLY A 405 -9.11 -30.81 -2.65
N GLY A 406 -9.28 -29.89 -3.60
CA GLY A 406 -9.73 -30.25 -4.94
C GLY A 406 -8.75 -31.16 -5.67
N SER A 407 -9.21 -31.94 -6.68
CA SER A 407 -8.34 -32.92 -7.39
C SER A 407 -7.08 -32.29 -7.96
N ASP A 408 -7.19 -31.10 -8.58
CA ASP A 408 -6.05 -30.38 -9.15
C ASP A 408 -5.07 -29.86 -8.10
N GLU A 409 -5.61 -29.41 -6.95
CA GLU A 409 -4.79 -29.02 -5.81
C GLU A 409 -4.01 -30.20 -5.23
N MET A 410 -4.67 -31.36 -5.12
CA MET A 410 -4.06 -32.60 -4.63
C MET A 410 -2.97 -33.09 -5.59
N GLU A 411 -3.23 -33.14 -6.91
CA GLU A 411 -2.25 -33.52 -7.93
C GLU A 411 -1.04 -32.57 -7.92
N MET A 412 -1.27 -31.26 -7.74
CA MET A 412 -0.20 -30.27 -7.64
C MET A 412 0.65 -30.47 -6.38
N VAL A 413 0.04 -30.72 -5.23
CA VAL A 413 0.76 -30.98 -3.97
C VAL A 413 1.58 -32.27 -4.09
N GLU A 414 1.01 -33.33 -4.67
CA GLU A 414 1.72 -34.58 -4.92
C GLU A 414 2.96 -34.34 -5.79
N TYR A 415 2.82 -33.60 -6.91
CA TYR A 415 3.92 -33.21 -7.77
C TYR A 415 5.02 -32.45 -7.05
N LEU A 416 4.66 -31.47 -6.21
CA LEU A 416 5.62 -30.67 -5.44
C LEU A 416 6.39 -31.50 -4.42
N LEU A 417 5.73 -32.47 -3.75
CA LEU A 417 6.35 -33.39 -2.80
C LEU A 417 7.26 -34.41 -3.50
N GLU A 418 6.84 -34.93 -4.65
CA GLU A 418 7.60 -35.92 -5.41
C GLU A 418 8.92 -35.35 -5.98
N HIS A 419 8.94 -34.03 -6.31
CA HIS A 419 10.09 -33.39 -6.96
C HIS A 419 10.89 -32.47 -6.03
N GLY A 420 10.37 -32.14 -4.85
CA GLY A 420 10.99 -31.26 -3.86
C GLY A 420 12.11 -31.94 -3.05
N GLN A 421 13.30 -32.06 -3.65
CA GLN A 421 14.42 -32.85 -3.05
C GLN A 421 14.96 -32.27 -1.75
N LEU A 422 14.95 -30.94 -1.61
CA LEU A 422 15.44 -30.22 -0.43
C LEU A 422 14.32 -29.62 0.43
N LEU A 423 13.08 -30.03 0.17
CA LEU A 423 11.92 -29.51 0.89
C LEU A 423 11.98 -29.94 2.37
N ASN A 424 11.97 -28.97 3.27
CA ASN A 424 11.97 -29.17 4.72
C ASN A 424 10.57 -29.04 5.30
N GLU A 425 9.73 -28.18 4.72
CA GLU A 425 8.44 -27.83 5.29
C GLU A 425 7.39 -27.56 4.20
N LEU A 426 6.22 -28.20 4.35
CA LEU A 426 5.01 -27.90 3.60
C LEU A 426 3.92 -27.47 4.59
N LYS A 427 3.50 -26.21 4.49
CA LYS A 427 2.39 -25.63 5.27
C LYS A 427 1.14 -25.51 4.42
N ILE A 428 0.00 -25.96 4.92
CA ILE A 428 -1.30 -25.87 4.28
C ILE A 428 -2.25 -25.16 5.24
N LEU A 429 -2.87 -24.09 4.77
CA LEU A 429 -3.82 -23.27 5.51
C LEU A 429 -5.21 -23.41 4.87
N THR A 430 -6.19 -23.92 5.65
CA THR A 430 -7.53 -24.31 5.18
C THR A 430 -8.62 -23.45 5.86
N PHE A 431 -8.57 -22.14 5.68
CA PHE A 431 -9.38 -21.17 6.45
C PHE A 431 -10.91 -21.38 6.43
N ASP A 432 -11.47 -22.01 5.40
CA ASP A 432 -12.92 -22.16 5.23
C ASP A 432 -13.36 -23.64 5.21
N MET A 433 -12.54 -24.56 5.75
CA MET A 433 -12.78 -26.00 5.71
C MET A 433 -13.29 -26.51 7.04
N GLU A 434 -14.25 -27.43 7.04
CA GLU A 434 -14.64 -28.16 8.26
C GLU A 434 -13.44 -28.96 8.79
N PHE A 435 -13.31 -29.09 10.10
CA PHE A 435 -12.16 -29.75 10.72
C PHE A 435 -11.98 -31.21 10.26
N ASP A 436 -13.10 -31.93 10.10
CA ASP A 436 -13.07 -33.35 9.68
C ASP A 436 -12.58 -33.48 8.22
N ASP A 437 -13.02 -32.58 7.32
CA ASP A 437 -12.58 -32.54 5.91
C ASP A 437 -11.09 -32.17 5.81
N ALA A 438 -10.63 -31.18 6.59
CA ALA A 438 -9.22 -30.80 6.64
C ALA A 438 -8.33 -31.95 7.15
N LEU A 439 -8.82 -32.73 8.09
CA LEU A 439 -8.10 -33.92 8.59
C LEU A 439 -8.04 -35.02 7.54
N GLU A 440 -9.12 -35.28 6.79
CA GLU A 440 -9.14 -36.28 5.70
C GLU A 440 -8.11 -35.92 4.61
N VAL A 441 -8.14 -34.66 4.16
CA VAL A 441 -7.17 -34.12 3.17
C VAL A 441 -5.74 -34.25 3.69
N LEU A 442 -5.46 -33.90 4.94
CA LEU A 442 -4.14 -34.05 5.52
C LEU A 442 -3.68 -35.51 5.55
N MET A 443 -4.58 -36.43 5.91
CA MET A 443 -4.26 -37.87 5.93
C MET A 443 -3.91 -38.39 4.54
N GLU A 444 -4.55 -37.91 3.48
CA GLU A 444 -4.24 -38.24 2.10
C GLU A 444 -2.87 -37.68 1.68
N ILE A 445 -2.59 -36.39 1.94
CA ILE A 445 -1.32 -35.74 1.62
C ILE A 445 -0.13 -36.41 2.35
N ILE A 446 -0.32 -36.90 3.56
CA ILE A 446 0.73 -37.62 4.30
C ILE A 446 1.14 -38.93 3.59
N LEU A 447 0.28 -39.51 2.81
CA LEU A 447 0.56 -40.74 2.06
C LEU A 447 1.26 -40.52 0.71
N PHE A 448 1.35 -39.26 0.23
CA PHE A 448 2.01 -38.97 -1.03
C PHE A 448 3.52 -39.30 -1.02
N PRO A 449 4.07 -39.71 -2.17
CA PRO A 449 5.51 -39.94 -2.30
C PRO A 449 6.28 -38.63 -2.04
N ARG A 450 7.43 -38.75 -1.37
CA ARG A 450 8.26 -37.58 -1.03
C ARG A 450 9.68 -37.78 -1.48
N ALA A 451 10.23 -36.81 -2.23
CA ALA A 451 11.65 -36.82 -2.57
C ALA A 451 12.53 -36.48 -1.35
N SER A 452 12.05 -35.63 -0.46
CA SER A 452 12.72 -35.26 0.79
C SER A 452 12.17 -36.07 1.98
N ASN A 453 13.02 -36.86 2.61
CA ASN A 453 12.66 -37.62 3.82
C ASN A 453 12.52 -36.72 5.08
N THR A 454 13.00 -35.48 5.02
CA THR A 454 12.98 -34.54 6.13
C THR A 454 11.80 -33.54 6.06
N CYS A 455 10.96 -33.66 5.03
CA CYS A 455 9.84 -32.76 4.83
C CYS A 455 8.76 -32.96 5.92
N GLU A 456 8.55 -31.95 6.74
CA GLU A 456 7.44 -31.85 7.69
C GLU A 456 6.22 -31.27 6.99
N ILE A 457 5.06 -31.91 7.15
CA ILE A 457 3.77 -31.42 6.66
C ILE A 457 2.98 -30.90 7.84
N GLN A 458 2.53 -29.66 7.75
CA GLN A 458 1.74 -28.98 8.77
C GLN A 458 0.45 -28.45 8.12
N CYS A 459 -0.69 -28.73 8.75
CA CYS A 459 -1.98 -28.19 8.35
C CYS A 459 -2.54 -27.32 9.47
N PHE A 460 -3.03 -26.14 9.11
CA PHE A 460 -3.64 -25.17 10.00
C PHE A 460 -5.01 -24.80 9.47
N ASN A 461 -5.99 -24.75 10.36
CA ASN A 461 -7.36 -24.34 10.07
C ASN A 461 -7.66 -22.95 10.66
#